data_803a199dc25580c4ae792e7a063a4dc7
#
_entry.id   803a199dc25580c4ae792e7a063a4dc7
#
_cell.length_a   1.000
_cell.length_b   1.000
_cell.length_c   1.000
_cell.angle_alpha   90.00
_cell.angle_beta   90.00
_cell.angle_gamma   90.00
#
_symmetry.space_group_name_H-M   'P 1'
#
loop_
_entity.id
_entity.type
_entity.pdbx_description
1 polymer ?
#
loop_
_entity_poly.entity_id
_entity_poly.type
_entity_poly.pdbx_seq_one_letter_code
_entity_poly.pdbx_strand_id
1 'polypeptide(L)'
;MLFRSANAVVGIIATLFGTTALAPNYEISHNTVTVNSNQSSSATYGIRALATGDTIRMNNNIVENCVTNYTGTATFNAMVHDGVGVSDAAYISNNIVRNNSHTGTGTATLLGCSSDINYLEMRSNEVYGNTRTSISGTMNCLQAAAAVTMYCDSNLVYNNSMPNTSGTTASNLYGYINSDSPGNENVTNNTIYNLTVGGSNTAAGSLTIGIRSNAAATTVKNIYGNTIYGLSAVSGTSTTGGVFGIYSSLSASAKIHSNKIYNITNNGANSLAGGCWVSSGSGIEVYNNFISEI
;
A
#
# COMPACT_ATOMS: atom_id res chain seq x y z
N MET A 1 25.74 3.96 -5.73
CA MET A 1 26.36 4.83 -4.70
C MET A 1 25.60 4.59 -3.40
N LEU A 2 26.24 4.11 -2.37
CA LEU A 2 25.58 3.81 -1.09
C LEU A 2 25.74 5.03 -0.18
N PHE A 3 24.66 5.75 0.10
CA PHE A 3 24.68 6.81 1.12
C PHE A 3 24.31 6.19 2.47
N ARG A 4 25.23 6.21 3.42
CA ARG A 4 24.91 5.93 4.83
C ARG A 4 24.66 7.25 5.54
N SER A 5 23.42 7.49 5.94
CA SER A 5 23.15 8.46 6.99
C SER A 5 23.14 7.70 8.35
N ALA A 6 23.46 8.40 9.42
CA ALA A 6 23.49 7.79 10.76
C ALA A 6 22.11 7.21 11.18
N ASN A 7 21.04 7.59 10.50
CA ASN A 7 19.66 7.33 10.89
C ASN A 7 18.77 6.66 9.82
N ALA A 8 19.28 6.37 8.63
CA ALA A 8 18.53 5.65 7.59
C ALA A 8 19.48 5.03 6.55
N VAL A 9 19.05 3.92 5.92
CA VAL A 9 19.71 3.33 4.76
C VAL A 9 18.85 3.63 3.53
N VAL A 10 19.43 4.26 2.54
CA VAL A 10 18.71 4.69 1.33
C VAL A 10 19.51 4.29 0.09
N GLY A 11 18.87 3.63 -0.86
CA GLY A 11 19.47 3.30 -2.15
C GLY A 11 19.59 4.54 -3.04
N ILE A 12 18.46 5.20 -3.29
CA ILE A 12 18.38 6.46 -4.03
C ILE A 12 17.54 7.45 -3.23
N ILE A 13 18.08 8.64 -3.01
CA ILE A 13 17.35 9.75 -2.42
C ILE A 13 17.40 10.96 -3.36
N ALA A 14 16.23 11.49 -3.69
CA ALA A 14 16.11 12.80 -4.33
C ALA A 14 15.64 13.80 -3.27
N THR A 15 16.52 14.75 -2.93
CA THR A 15 16.19 15.84 -2.02
C THR A 15 16.52 17.18 -2.68
N LEU A 16 15.73 18.17 -2.36
CA LEU A 16 16.09 19.56 -2.59
C LEU A 16 16.33 20.27 -1.27
N PHE A 17 17.41 21.00 -1.26
CA PHE A 17 17.68 22.04 -0.28
C PHE A 17 17.51 23.39 -0.97
N GLY A 18 16.32 24.01 -0.85
CA GLY A 18 16.09 25.35 -1.39
C GLY A 18 14.66 25.83 -1.16
N THR A 19 14.52 27.01 -0.62
CA THR A 19 13.27 27.60 -0.14
C THR A 19 12.67 28.61 -1.10
N THR A 20 12.99 28.64 -2.40
CA THR A 20 12.57 29.74 -3.28
C THR A 20 12.01 29.30 -4.63
N ALA A 21 10.77 29.60 -4.80
CA ALA A 21 10.03 30.24 -5.92
C ALA A 21 10.00 29.63 -7.32
N LEU A 22 10.73 28.60 -7.66
CA LEU A 22 10.54 27.80 -8.89
C LEU A 22 10.78 26.37 -8.50
N ALA A 23 9.72 25.68 -8.13
CA ALA A 23 9.80 24.27 -7.80
C ALA A 23 10.06 23.47 -9.09
N PRO A 24 11.26 22.90 -9.29
CA PRO A 24 11.56 22.19 -10.51
C PRO A 24 10.78 20.89 -10.60
N ASN A 25 10.59 20.42 -11.80
CA ASN A 25 10.12 19.07 -12.05
C ASN A 25 11.24 18.06 -11.74
N TYR A 26 10.89 17.01 -11.02
CA TYR A 26 11.82 15.93 -10.69
C TYR A 26 11.42 14.65 -11.41
N GLU A 27 12.45 13.98 -11.91
CA GLU A 27 12.27 12.64 -12.45
C GLU A 27 13.29 11.68 -11.83
N ILE A 28 12.79 10.58 -11.32
CA ILE A 28 13.56 9.41 -10.89
C ILE A 28 13.10 8.26 -11.79
N SER A 29 13.93 7.89 -12.76
CA SER A 29 13.54 6.91 -13.76
C SER A 29 14.64 5.94 -14.14
N HIS A 30 14.23 4.74 -14.58
CA HIS A 30 15.11 3.71 -15.13
C HIS A 30 16.23 3.25 -14.16
N ASN A 31 15.97 3.22 -12.87
CA ASN A 31 16.91 2.74 -11.88
C ASN A 31 16.55 1.31 -11.45
N THR A 32 17.59 0.51 -11.19
CA THR A 32 17.45 -0.77 -10.48
C THR A 32 18.14 -0.66 -9.12
N VAL A 33 17.43 -0.93 -8.05
CA VAL A 33 17.88 -0.71 -6.68
C VAL A 33 17.72 -1.98 -5.85
N THR A 34 18.80 -2.38 -5.19
CA THR A 34 18.80 -3.40 -4.14
C THR A 34 19.46 -2.84 -2.89
N VAL A 35 18.80 -2.96 -1.74
CA VAL A 35 19.30 -2.45 -0.46
C VAL A 35 19.27 -3.56 0.58
N ASN A 36 20.40 -3.76 1.25
CA ASN A 36 20.50 -4.66 2.41
C ASN A 36 20.75 -3.83 3.67
N SER A 37 19.95 -4.04 4.70
CA SER A 37 20.03 -3.26 5.93
C SER A 37 19.76 -4.12 7.16
N ASN A 38 20.55 -3.85 8.22
CA ASN A 38 20.41 -4.44 9.54
C ASN A 38 20.08 -3.39 10.62
N GLN A 39 19.50 -2.25 10.21
CA GLN A 39 19.15 -1.18 11.13
C GLN A 39 17.93 -1.56 11.97
N SER A 40 18.01 -1.43 13.30
CA SER A 40 16.95 -1.85 14.20
C SER A 40 15.92 -0.76 14.53
N SER A 41 16.23 0.49 14.32
CA SER A 41 15.39 1.63 14.73
C SER A 41 15.10 2.66 13.64
N SER A 42 15.80 2.59 12.51
CA SER A 42 15.67 3.59 11.45
C SER A 42 15.07 3.00 10.18
N ALA A 43 14.35 3.82 9.43
CA ALA A 43 13.75 3.40 8.18
C ALA A 43 14.79 3.02 7.11
N THR A 44 14.48 2.02 6.30
CA THR A 44 15.21 1.68 5.08
C THR A 44 14.37 2.05 3.87
N TYR A 45 15.01 2.67 2.89
CA TYR A 45 14.39 3.07 1.64
C TYR A 45 15.16 2.49 0.45
N GLY A 46 14.44 1.95 -0.52
CA GLY A 46 15.01 1.67 -1.84
C GLY A 46 15.15 2.97 -2.62
N ILE A 47 14.03 3.58 -2.99
CA ILE A 47 13.95 4.91 -3.63
C ILE A 47 13.09 5.81 -2.77
N ARG A 48 13.61 7.00 -2.46
CA ARG A 48 12.91 8.00 -1.68
C ARG A 48 12.93 9.35 -2.39
N ALA A 49 11.76 9.87 -2.74
CA ALA A 49 11.60 11.24 -3.23
C ALA A 49 11.15 12.13 -2.05
N LEU A 50 12.06 12.99 -1.57
CA LEU A 50 11.81 13.97 -0.51
C LEU A 50 11.59 15.38 -1.05
N ALA A 51 11.75 15.54 -2.36
CA ALA A 51 11.64 16.83 -2.99
C ALA A 51 10.19 17.35 -2.94
N THR A 52 10.04 18.63 -2.68
CA THR A 52 8.82 19.39 -2.95
C THR A 52 9.03 20.11 -4.29
N GLY A 53 8.14 19.91 -5.23
CA GLY A 53 8.26 20.46 -6.57
C GLY A 53 6.91 20.50 -7.25
N ASP A 54 6.82 21.23 -8.36
CA ASP A 54 5.57 21.28 -9.14
C ASP A 54 5.16 19.88 -9.58
N THR A 55 6.13 19.08 -10.03
CA THR A 55 5.85 17.73 -10.49
C THR A 55 6.95 16.76 -10.10
N ILE A 56 6.54 15.66 -9.47
CA ILE A 56 7.41 14.51 -9.16
C ILE A 56 7.04 13.36 -10.08
N ARG A 57 8.04 12.79 -10.78
CA ARG A 57 7.87 11.58 -11.60
C ARG A 57 8.79 10.48 -11.10
N MET A 58 8.21 9.33 -10.80
CA MET A 58 8.93 8.10 -10.43
C MET A 58 8.50 7.01 -11.42
N ASN A 59 9.28 6.82 -12.50
CA ASN A 59 8.85 6.00 -13.61
C ASN A 59 9.88 4.93 -13.99
N ASN A 60 9.41 3.74 -14.37
CA ASN A 60 10.26 2.68 -14.91
C ASN A 60 11.42 2.28 -13.98
N ASN A 61 11.23 2.36 -12.67
CA ASN A 61 12.22 1.91 -11.71
C ASN A 61 11.94 0.48 -11.24
N ILE A 62 12.99 -0.20 -10.83
CA ILE A 62 12.92 -1.53 -10.23
C ILE A 62 13.54 -1.46 -8.83
N VAL A 63 12.78 -1.86 -7.82
CA VAL A 63 13.30 -2.09 -6.45
C VAL A 63 13.12 -3.56 -6.14
N GLU A 64 14.23 -4.27 -6.03
CA GLU A 64 14.20 -5.72 -5.94
C GLU A 64 15.24 -6.30 -4.99
N ASN A 65 14.94 -7.50 -4.47
CA ASN A 65 15.87 -8.29 -3.67
C ASN A 65 16.44 -7.52 -2.47
N CYS A 66 15.71 -6.52 -1.97
CA CYS A 66 16.08 -5.83 -0.75
C CYS A 66 15.85 -6.75 0.45
N VAL A 67 16.84 -6.78 1.35
CA VAL A 67 16.76 -7.56 2.57
C VAL A 67 16.95 -6.65 3.77
N THR A 68 15.94 -6.58 4.62
CA THR A 68 15.99 -5.82 5.86
C THR A 68 15.83 -6.76 7.03
N ASN A 69 16.93 -7.00 7.75
CA ASN A 69 16.99 -7.90 8.90
C ASN A 69 16.88 -7.12 10.20
N TYR A 70 15.67 -6.90 10.66
CA TYR A 70 15.39 -6.17 11.89
C TYR A 70 14.72 -7.06 12.93
N THR A 71 14.96 -6.75 14.19
CA THR A 71 14.16 -7.29 15.31
C THR A 71 13.26 -6.21 15.93
N GLY A 72 13.41 -4.96 15.51
CA GLY A 72 12.71 -3.79 16.05
C GLY A 72 11.61 -3.24 15.15
N THR A 73 11.20 -2.00 15.44
CA THR A 73 10.09 -1.29 14.79
C THR A 73 10.49 -0.50 13.55
N ALA A 74 11.70 -0.67 13.04
CA ALA A 74 12.15 -0.02 11.81
C ALA A 74 11.23 -0.32 10.65
N THR A 75 10.99 0.68 9.81
CA THR A 75 10.14 0.57 8.62
C THR A 75 10.95 0.23 7.38
N PHE A 76 10.31 -0.43 6.44
CA PHE A 76 10.85 -0.64 5.10
C PHE A 76 9.96 0.06 4.07
N ASN A 77 10.54 0.97 3.30
CA ASN A 77 9.89 1.68 2.22
C ASN A 77 10.65 1.37 0.92
N ALA A 78 10.09 0.51 0.08
CA ALA A 78 10.81 0.13 -1.14
C ALA A 78 10.87 1.30 -2.12
N MET A 79 9.73 1.95 -2.41
CA MET A 79 9.69 3.14 -3.26
C MET A 79 8.62 4.10 -2.75
N VAL A 80 9.01 5.28 -2.27
CA VAL A 80 8.05 6.25 -1.73
C VAL A 80 8.37 7.69 -2.12
N HIS A 81 7.30 8.45 -2.32
CA HIS A 81 7.33 9.90 -2.27
C HIS A 81 6.79 10.34 -0.90
N ASP A 82 7.65 10.97 -0.10
CA ASP A 82 7.32 11.49 1.23
C ASP A 82 7.95 12.88 1.47
N GLY A 83 7.90 13.72 0.46
CA GLY A 83 8.36 15.12 0.53
C GLY A 83 7.60 15.91 1.60
N VAL A 84 8.26 16.90 2.18
CA VAL A 84 7.66 17.81 3.16
C VAL A 84 7.20 19.07 2.44
N GLY A 85 5.90 19.33 2.42
CA GLY A 85 5.28 20.45 1.73
C GLY A 85 4.32 20.01 0.63
N VAL A 86 3.62 20.95 0.05
CA VAL A 86 2.64 20.68 -1.00
C VAL A 86 3.37 20.60 -2.35
N SER A 87 3.27 19.45 -3.01
CA SER A 87 3.62 19.30 -4.43
C SER A 87 2.36 19.42 -5.29
N ASP A 88 2.46 19.94 -6.49
CA ASP A 88 1.27 20.06 -7.36
C ASP A 88 0.86 18.69 -7.91
N ALA A 89 1.81 17.88 -8.35
CA ALA A 89 1.51 16.56 -8.87
C ALA A 89 2.60 15.51 -8.59
N ALA A 90 2.18 14.26 -8.34
CA ALA A 90 3.06 13.10 -8.33
C ALA A 90 2.54 12.03 -9.30
N TYR A 91 3.42 11.57 -10.17
CA TYR A 91 3.20 10.48 -11.11
C TYR A 91 4.14 9.32 -10.76
N ILE A 92 3.57 8.20 -10.36
CA ILE A 92 4.32 6.99 -9.98
C ILE A 92 3.85 5.89 -10.93
N SER A 93 4.60 5.63 -12.00
CA SER A 93 4.12 4.75 -13.05
C SER A 93 5.16 3.77 -13.61
N ASN A 94 4.68 2.62 -14.06
CA ASN A 94 5.50 1.58 -14.70
C ASN A 94 6.68 1.11 -13.83
N ASN A 95 6.55 1.15 -12.51
CA ASN A 95 7.60 0.69 -11.61
C ASN A 95 7.36 -0.77 -11.22
N ILE A 96 8.45 -1.45 -10.88
CA ILE A 96 8.44 -2.84 -10.40
C ILE A 96 9.02 -2.88 -8.98
N VAL A 97 8.27 -3.41 -8.02
CA VAL A 97 8.74 -3.67 -6.66
C VAL A 97 8.58 -5.15 -6.35
N ARG A 98 9.69 -5.88 -6.28
CA ARG A 98 9.61 -7.34 -6.22
C ARG A 98 10.64 -8.02 -5.33
N ASN A 99 10.28 -9.20 -4.81
CA ASN A 99 11.18 -10.10 -4.10
C ASN A 99 11.93 -9.46 -2.93
N ASN A 100 11.32 -8.47 -2.29
CA ASN A 100 11.89 -7.83 -1.11
C ASN A 100 11.48 -8.57 0.16
N SER A 101 12.38 -8.62 1.14
CA SER A 101 12.15 -9.29 2.42
C SER A 101 12.34 -8.32 3.60
N HIS A 102 11.36 -8.27 4.49
CA HIS A 102 11.37 -7.44 5.70
C HIS A 102 11.06 -8.26 6.95
N THR A 103 11.92 -8.21 7.97
CA THR A 103 11.75 -8.96 9.22
C THR A 103 11.25 -8.12 10.40
N GLY A 104 11.31 -6.79 10.30
CA GLY A 104 10.91 -5.88 11.38
C GLY A 104 9.40 -5.83 11.64
N THR A 105 9.02 -5.37 12.84
CA THR A 105 7.61 -5.16 13.22
C THR A 105 7.06 -3.82 12.78
N GLY A 106 7.89 -2.90 12.27
CA GLY A 106 7.46 -1.64 11.64
C GLY A 106 6.72 -1.88 10.33
N THR A 107 6.08 -0.85 9.79
CA THR A 107 5.36 -0.95 8.52
C THR A 107 6.31 -1.18 7.35
N ALA A 108 5.94 -2.06 6.45
CA ALA A 108 6.54 -2.17 5.12
C ALA A 108 5.62 -1.49 4.09
N THR A 109 6.08 -0.44 3.44
CA THR A 109 5.42 0.20 2.30
C THR A 109 6.20 -0.12 1.04
N LEU A 110 5.59 -0.84 0.12
CA LEU A 110 6.29 -1.30 -1.08
C LEU A 110 6.32 -0.22 -2.16
N LEU A 111 5.18 0.40 -2.45
CA LEU A 111 5.10 1.54 -3.34
C LEU A 111 4.09 2.55 -2.78
N GLY A 112 4.49 3.81 -2.63
CA GLY A 112 3.57 4.74 -1.99
C GLY A 112 3.90 6.21 -2.15
N CYS A 113 2.89 7.00 -1.77
CA CYS A 113 2.96 8.42 -1.56
C CYS A 113 2.37 8.73 -0.18
N SER A 114 3.08 9.52 0.63
CA SER A 114 2.61 9.98 1.95
C SER A 114 2.63 11.50 2.08
N SER A 115 2.86 12.21 0.99
CA SER A 115 2.88 13.67 0.96
C SER A 115 1.51 14.22 0.61
N ASP A 116 1.19 15.40 1.16
CA ASP A 116 0.03 16.18 0.72
C ASP A 116 0.30 16.75 -0.67
N ILE A 117 -0.55 16.45 -1.64
CA ILE A 117 -0.38 16.84 -3.04
C ILE A 117 -1.72 17.21 -3.67
N ASN A 118 -1.69 18.00 -4.75
CA ASN A 118 -2.91 18.33 -5.48
C ASN A 118 -3.38 17.18 -6.37
N TYR A 119 -2.44 16.49 -7.01
CA TYR A 119 -2.74 15.40 -7.92
C TYR A 119 -1.80 14.21 -7.70
N LEU A 120 -2.35 13.01 -7.47
CA LEU A 120 -1.61 11.75 -7.40
C LEU A 120 -2.08 10.79 -8.49
N GLU A 121 -1.15 10.27 -9.27
CA GLU A 121 -1.39 9.15 -10.16
C GLU A 121 -0.41 8.01 -9.88
N MET A 122 -0.95 6.85 -9.50
CA MET A 122 -0.23 5.59 -9.37
C MET A 122 -0.74 4.65 -10.46
N ARG A 123 0.04 4.43 -11.53
CA ARG A 123 -0.47 3.73 -12.71
C ARG A 123 0.50 2.69 -13.24
N SER A 124 -0.06 1.55 -13.66
CA SER A 124 0.69 0.49 -14.35
C SER A 124 1.93 0.02 -13.59
N ASN A 125 1.89 0.06 -12.25
CA ASN A 125 2.96 -0.47 -11.42
C ASN A 125 2.75 -1.95 -11.15
N GLU A 126 3.84 -2.66 -10.91
CA GLU A 126 3.84 -4.10 -10.59
C GLU A 126 4.50 -4.33 -9.22
N VAL A 127 3.78 -4.92 -8.27
CA VAL A 127 4.25 -5.16 -6.89
C VAL A 127 4.04 -6.63 -6.54
N TYR A 128 5.12 -7.42 -6.48
CA TYR A 128 4.96 -8.86 -6.28
C TYR A 128 6.12 -9.58 -5.58
N GLY A 129 5.80 -10.77 -5.07
CA GLY A 129 6.80 -11.65 -4.47
C GLY A 129 7.46 -11.08 -3.21
N ASN A 130 6.89 -10.03 -2.61
CA ASN A 130 7.46 -9.42 -1.43
C ASN A 130 6.97 -10.16 -0.18
N THR A 131 7.87 -10.32 0.78
CA THR A 131 7.60 -11.09 1.99
C THR A 131 7.93 -10.28 3.24
N ARG A 132 7.03 -10.28 4.21
CA ARG A 132 7.30 -9.79 5.54
C ARG A 132 7.26 -10.95 6.53
N THR A 133 8.41 -11.31 7.09
CA THR A 133 8.57 -12.51 7.92
C THR A 133 8.48 -12.24 9.42
N SER A 134 8.14 -11.02 9.83
CA SER A 134 7.92 -10.69 11.26
C SER A 134 6.64 -11.34 11.80
N ILE A 135 6.61 -11.46 13.13
CA ILE A 135 5.46 -12.04 13.84
C ILE A 135 4.20 -11.18 13.82
N SER A 136 4.31 -9.88 13.52
CA SER A 136 3.19 -8.94 13.47
C SER A 136 3.52 -7.70 12.63
N GLY A 137 2.54 -6.84 12.38
CA GLY A 137 2.68 -5.52 11.79
C GLY A 137 1.95 -5.36 10.45
N THR A 138 2.30 -4.35 9.66
CA THR A 138 1.57 -3.98 8.46
C THR A 138 2.46 -4.04 7.21
N MET A 139 1.91 -4.55 6.11
CA MET A 139 2.49 -4.45 4.76
C MET A 139 1.48 -3.79 3.83
N ASN A 140 1.88 -2.66 3.24
CA ASN A 140 1.13 -1.92 2.24
C ASN A 140 1.77 -2.13 0.88
N CYS A 141 1.08 -2.79 -0.05
CA CYS A 141 1.62 -2.98 -1.41
C CYS A 141 1.57 -1.67 -2.20
N LEU A 142 0.41 -1.01 -2.22
CA LEU A 142 0.21 0.33 -2.75
C LEU A 142 -0.37 1.21 -1.64
N GLN A 143 0.26 2.34 -1.35
CA GLN A 143 -0.21 3.29 -0.35
C GLN A 143 -0.42 4.67 -0.99
N ALA A 144 -1.63 5.19 -0.90
CA ALA A 144 -1.94 6.54 -1.33
C ALA A 144 -1.99 7.50 -0.15
N ALA A 145 -1.77 8.78 -0.45
CA ALA A 145 -1.80 9.90 0.49
C ALA A 145 -3.03 10.79 0.32
N ALA A 146 -3.09 11.85 1.08
CA ALA A 146 -4.04 12.93 0.89
C ALA A 146 -3.70 13.70 -0.40
N ALA A 147 -4.61 13.67 -1.36
CA ALA A 147 -4.52 14.43 -2.60
C ALA A 147 -5.88 15.07 -2.88
N VAL A 148 -5.89 16.22 -3.55
CA VAL A 148 -7.17 16.79 -4.00
C VAL A 148 -7.84 15.85 -4.99
N THR A 149 -7.06 15.28 -5.90
CA THR A 149 -7.51 14.23 -6.81
C THR A 149 -6.47 13.11 -6.89
N MET A 150 -6.94 11.87 -6.74
CA MET A 150 -6.09 10.70 -6.72
C MET A 150 -6.60 9.63 -7.68
N TYR A 151 -5.67 9.04 -8.43
CA TYR A 151 -5.89 7.89 -9.29
C TYR A 151 -4.94 6.75 -8.92
N CYS A 152 -5.49 5.57 -8.67
CA CYS A 152 -4.76 4.31 -8.60
C CYS A 152 -5.33 3.40 -9.68
N ASP A 153 -4.67 3.34 -10.84
CA ASP A 153 -5.22 2.74 -12.04
C ASP A 153 -4.29 1.69 -12.67
N SER A 154 -4.86 0.60 -13.12
CA SER A 154 -4.17 -0.41 -13.93
C SER A 154 -2.91 -0.99 -13.28
N ASN A 155 -2.83 -1.05 -11.94
CA ASN A 155 -1.71 -1.66 -11.25
C ASN A 155 -1.91 -3.17 -11.08
N LEU A 156 -0.79 -3.91 -10.99
CA LEU A 156 -0.74 -5.35 -10.77
C LEU A 156 -0.06 -5.66 -9.44
N VAL A 157 -0.79 -6.24 -8.50
CA VAL A 157 -0.30 -6.58 -7.15
C VAL A 157 -0.56 -8.05 -6.88
N TYR A 158 0.52 -8.83 -6.65
CA TYR A 158 0.33 -10.27 -6.47
C TYR A 158 1.44 -11.00 -5.71
N ASN A 159 1.12 -12.17 -5.16
CA ASN A 159 2.08 -13.03 -4.48
C ASN A 159 2.86 -12.32 -3.35
N ASN A 160 2.22 -11.38 -2.65
CA ASN A 160 2.82 -10.76 -1.49
C ASN A 160 2.32 -11.45 -0.21
N SER A 161 3.20 -11.65 0.78
CA SER A 161 2.85 -12.50 1.91
C SER A 161 3.46 -12.08 3.25
N MET A 162 2.76 -12.44 4.32
CA MET A 162 3.20 -12.38 5.71
C MET A 162 3.09 -13.77 6.35
N PRO A 163 4.03 -14.69 6.10
CA PRO A 163 3.85 -16.12 6.40
C PRO A 163 3.97 -16.49 7.89
N ASN A 164 4.65 -15.70 8.69
CA ASN A 164 5.07 -16.08 10.05
C ASN A 164 4.36 -15.29 11.15
N THR A 165 3.16 -14.78 10.91
CA THR A 165 2.45 -14.00 11.93
C THR A 165 2.08 -14.87 13.14
N SER A 166 2.27 -14.33 14.34
CA SER A 166 1.96 -15.03 15.59
C SER A 166 1.69 -14.05 16.72
N GLY A 167 1.12 -14.57 17.81
CA GLY A 167 0.84 -13.76 19.01
C GLY A 167 -0.47 -12.99 18.94
N THR A 168 -0.55 -11.91 19.72
CA THR A 168 -1.78 -11.14 19.96
C THR A 168 -1.78 -9.75 19.29
N THR A 169 -0.77 -9.42 18.51
CA THR A 169 -0.68 -8.16 17.78
C THR A 169 -1.19 -8.32 16.36
N ALA A 170 -2.03 -7.40 15.91
CA ALA A 170 -2.63 -7.45 14.58
C ALA A 170 -1.58 -7.44 13.46
N SER A 171 -1.85 -8.22 12.44
CA SER A 171 -1.06 -8.32 11.21
C SER A 171 -1.92 -7.95 10.01
N ASN A 172 -1.51 -6.94 9.27
CA ASN A 172 -2.32 -6.38 8.20
C ASN A 172 -1.59 -6.42 6.86
N LEU A 173 -2.23 -6.93 5.84
CA LEU A 173 -1.75 -6.96 4.47
C LEU A 173 -2.77 -6.28 3.56
N TYR A 174 -2.34 -5.22 2.89
CA TYR A 174 -3.19 -4.46 1.97
C TYR A 174 -2.61 -4.46 0.56
N GLY A 175 -3.42 -4.80 -0.41
CA GLY A 175 -3.08 -4.63 -1.82
C GLY A 175 -3.01 -3.16 -2.19
N TYR A 176 -4.04 -2.41 -1.82
CA TYR A 176 -4.10 -0.95 -1.86
C TYR A 176 -4.66 -0.42 -0.54
N ILE A 177 -4.10 0.67 -0.05
CA ILE A 177 -4.61 1.39 1.12
C ILE A 177 -4.57 2.90 0.91
N ASN A 178 -5.67 3.55 1.29
CA ASN A 178 -5.73 4.97 1.56
C ASN A 178 -6.40 5.18 2.91
N SER A 179 -5.71 5.86 3.82
CA SER A 179 -6.22 6.25 5.14
C SER A 179 -6.24 7.76 5.33
N ASP A 180 -5.91 8.51 4.29
CA ASP A 180 -5.89 9.96 4.27
C ASP A 180 -7.22 10.54 3.75
N SER A 181 -7.24 11.82 3.47
CA SER A 181 -8.45 12.58 3.14
C SER A 181 -8.40 13.20 1.74
N PRO A 182 -8.34 12.39 0.66
CA PRO A 182 -8.40 12.94 -0.68
C PRO A 182 -9.77 13.58 -0.94
N GLY A 183 -9.83 14.59 -1.81
CA GLY A 183 -11.09 15.12 -2.29
C GLY A 183 -11.81 14.09 -3.17
N ASN A 184 -11.09 13.56 -4.16
CA ASN A 184 -11.57 12.50 -5.06
C ASN A 184 -10.59 11.32 -5.05
N GLU A 185 -11.11 10.13 -4.79
CA GLU A 185 -10.36 8.86 -4.81
C GLU A 185 -10.88 7.97 -5.93
N ASN A 186 -10.03 7.68 -6.92
CA ASN A 186 -10.35 6.79 -8.03
C ASN A 186 -9.44 5.57 -8.00
N VAL A 187 -10.00 4.39 -7.74
CA VAL A 187 -9.28 3.11 -7.70
C VAL A 187 -9.86 2.21 -8.78
N THR A 188 -9.15 2.10 -9.90
CA THR A 188 -9.75 1.57 -11.12
C THR A 188 -8.86 0.56 -11.83
N ASN A 189 -9.47 -0.46 -12.43
CA ASN A 189 -8.81 -1.42 -13.33
C ASN A 189 -7.58 -2.14 -12.74
N ASN A 190 -7.42 -2.17 -11.41
CA ASN A 190 -6.31 -2.86 -10.80
C ASN A 190 -6.57 -4.36 -10.74
N THR A 191 -5.50 -5.15 -10.83
CA THR A 191 -5.54 -6.59 -10.58
C THR A 191 -4.75 -6.91 -9.32
N ILE A 192 -5.42 -7.45 -8.31
CA ILE A 192 -4.84 -7.74 -6.99
C ILE A 192 -5.14 -9.20 -6.64
N TYR A 193 -4.10 -10.02 -6.46
CA TYR A 193 -4.33 -11.43 -6.17
C TYR A 193 -3.22 -12.11 -5.37
N ASN A 194 -3.56 -13.26 -4.78
CA ASN A 194 -2.64 -14.08 -3.99
C ASN A 194 -1.94 -13.27 -2.88
N LEU A 195 -2.73 -12.56 -2.08
CA LEU A 195 -2.25 -11.92 -0.86
C LEU A 195 -2.53 -12.87 0.31
N THR A 196 -1.48 -13.21 1.06
CA THR A 196 -1.59 -14.24 2.10
C THR A 196 -1.01 -13.76 3.43
N VAL A 197 -1.80 -13.85 4.48
CA VAL A 197 -1.35 -13.75 5.87
C VAL A 197 -1.44 -15.15 6.49
N GLY A 198 -0.27 -15.73 6.75
CA GLY A 198 -0.14 -17.06 7.37
C GLY A 198 0.27 -17.01 8.83
N GLY A 199 0.52 -18.18 9.40
CA GLY A 199 1.00 -18.32 10.78
C GLY A 199 -0.10 -18.66 11.78
N SER A 200 0.15 -18.38 13.06
CA SER A 200 -0.72 -18.73 14.19
C SER A 200 -1.21 -17.49 14.95
N ASN A 201 -1.38 -16.37 14.27
CA ASN A 201 -1.80 -15.12 14.90
C ASN A 201 -3.23 -15.24 15.46
N THR A 202 -3.38 -14.97 16.75
CA THR A 202 -4.68 -14.97 17.44
C THR A 202 -5.20 -13.55 17.70
N ALA A 203 -4.54 -12.54 17.13
CA ALA A 203 -4.90 -11.15 17.37
C ALA A 203 -6.29 -10.82 16.85
N ALA A 204 -7.01 -10.06 17.65
CA ALA A 204 -8.18 -9.35 17.19
C ALA A 204 -7.77 -8.30 16.14
N GLY A 205 -8.49 -8.24 15.01
CA GLY A 205 -8.33 -7.17 14.03
C GLY A 205 -7.25 -7.36 12.96
N SER A 206 -6.67 -8.55 12.80
CA SER A 206 -5.81 -8.84 11.63
C SER A 206 -6.62 -8.80 10.33
N LEU A 207 -6.09 -8.13 9.31
CA LEU A 207 -6.79 -7.86 8.06
C LEU A 207 -5.96 -8.25 6.84
N THR A 208 -6.57 -8.94 5.89
CA THR A 208 -6.06 -9.10 4.52
C THR A 208 -7.07 -8.48 3.57
N ILE A 209 -6.72 -7.39 2.92
CA ILE A 209 -7.67 -6.62 2.10
C ILE A 209 -7.06 -6.33 0.74
N GLY A 210 -7.83 -6.57 -0.32
CA GLY A 210 -7.44 -6.19 -1.66
C GLY A 210 -7.38 -4.67 -1.82
N ILE A 211 -8.50 -3.98 -1.64
CA ILE A 211 -8.60 -2.52 -1.69
C ILE A 211 -9.20 -2.03 -0.37
N ARG A 212 -8.41 -1.25 0.38
CA ARG A 212 -8.86 -0.57 1.60
C ARG A 212 -8.91 0.94 1.37
N SER A 213 -10.12 1.48 1.25
CA SER A 213 -10.39 2.90 1.20
C SER A 213 -11.02 3.36 2.51
N ASN A 214 -10.19 3.89 3.40
CA ASN A 214 -10.59 4.39 4.72
C ASN A 214 -10.35 5.91 4.80
N ALA A 215 -10.72 6.61 3.73
CA ALA A 215 -10.55 8.05 3.62
C ALA A 215 -11.59 8.81 4.46
N ALA A 216 -11.45 10.13 4.56
CA ALA A 216 -12.34 10.97 5.37
C ALA A 216 -13.78 11.02 4.85
N ALA A 217 -14.69 11.48 5.71
CA ALA A 217 -16.10 11.63 5.38
C ALA A 217 -16.41 12.62 4.23
N THR A 218 -15.46 13.46 3.85
CA THR A 218 -15.56 14.42 2.74
C THR A 218 -15.16 13.84 1.38
N THR A 219 -14.58 12.66 1.34
CA THR A 219 -14.04 12.04 0.11
C THR A 219 -15.16 11.51 -0.79
N VAL A 220 -15.04 11.79 -2.08
CA VAL A 220 -15.81 11.15 -3.15
C VAL A 220 -15.00 9.97 -3.68
N LYS A 221 -15.59 8.76 -3.67
CA LYS A 221 -14.90 7.53 -4.04
C LYS A 221 -15.51 6.90 -5.30
N ASN A 222 -14.63 6.48 -6.20
CA ASN A 222 -14.97 5.67 -7.36
C ASN A 222 -14.07 4.43 -7.40
N ILE A 223 -14.63 3.26 -7.09
CA ILE A 223 -13.88 1.98 -7.06
C ILE A 223 -14.52 1.05 -8.08
N TYR A 224 -13.91 0.90 -9.26
CA TYR A 224 -14.53 0.12 -10.32
C TYR A 224 -13.53 -0.57 -11.26
N GLY A 225 -14.03 -1.60 -11.94
CA GLY A 225 -13.25 -2.34 -12.92
C GLY A 225 -12.10 -3.17 -12.35
N ASN A 226 -11.99 -3.29 -11.02
CA ASN A 226 -10.91 -4.02 -10.39
C ASN A 226 -11.18 -5.54 -10.40
N THR A 227 -10.12 -6.34 -10.52
CA THR A 227 -10.16 -7.79 -10.37
C THR A 227 -9.36 -8.18 -9.13
N ILE A 228 -10.02 -8.80 -8.14
CA ILE A 228 -9.44 -9.14 -6.84
C ILE A 228 -9.74 -10.61 -6.53
N TYR A 229 -8.70 -11.42 -6.28
CA TYR A 229 -8.91 -12.83 -5.99
C TYR A 229 -7.74 -13.50 -5.24
N GLY A 230 -8.00 -14.69 -4.69
CA GLY A 230 -6.99 -15.48 -4.01
C GLY A 230 -6.44 -14.79 -2.76
N LEU A 231 -7.29 -14.06 -2.03
CA LEU A 231 -6.91 -13.47 -0.76
C LEU A 231 -7.13 -14.47 0.36
N SER A 232 -6.15 -14.62 1.23
CA SER A 232 -6.27 -15.55 2.35
C SER A 232 -5.65 -15.04 3.64
N ALA A 233 -6.24 -15.44 4.76
CA ALA A 233 -5.65 -15.28 6.08
C ALA A 233 -5.91 -16.49 6.96
N VAL A 234 -4.97 -16.73 7.88
CA VAL A 234 -5.19 -17.51 9.08
C VAL A 234 -5.30 -16.49 10.20
N SER A 235 -6.47 -15.98 10.45
CA SER A 235 -6.69 -15.05 11.56
C SER A 235 -7.31 -15.77 12.75
N GLY A 236 -6.97 -15.31 13.94
CA GLY A 236 -7.45 -15.89 15.17
C GLY A 236 -8.97 -15.68 15.41
N THR A 237 -9.38 -15.84 16.63
CA THR A 237 -10.77 -15.92 17.09
C THR A 237 -11.55 -14.60 17.10
N SER A 238 -11.22 -13.62 16.28
CA SER A 238 -11.77 -12.26 16.38
C SER A 238 -12.83 -11.93 15.33
N THR A 239 -13.93 -11.38 15.78
CA THR A 239 -14.99 -10.82 14.93
C THR A 239 -14.63 -9.48 14.28
N THR A 240 -13.48 -8.90 14.59
CA THR A 240 -13.03 -7.61 14.03
C THR A 240 -11.93 -7.75 12.97
N GLY A 241 -11.35 -8.96 12.82
CA GLY A 241 -10.41 -9.29 11.75
C GLY A 241 -11.12 -9.94 10.56
N GLY A 242 -10.47 -9.95 9.42
CA GLY A 242 -11.07 -10.59 8.26
C GLY A 242 -10.29 -10.48 6.96
N VAL A 243 -10.85 -11.13 5.95
CA VAL A 243 -10.35 -11.09 4.57
C VAL A 243 -11.41 -10.46 3.69
N PHE A 244 -11.09 -9.37 3.03
CA PHE A 244 -12.04 -8.65 2.20
C PHE A 244 -11.45 -8.30 0.83
N GLY A 245 -12.24 -8.44 -0.21
CA GLY A 245 -11.89 -7.93 -1.52
C GLY A 245 -11.79 -6.40 -1.50
N ILE A 246 -12.88 -5.74 -1.14
CA ILE A 246 -12.97 -4.28 -1.00
C ILE A 246 -13.51 -3.95 0.39
N TYR A 247 -12.81 -3.06 1.10
CA TYR A 247 -13.27 -2.44 2.34
C TYR A 247 -13.34 -0.93 2.15
N SER A 248 -14.52 -0.35 2.31
CA SER A 248 -14.74 1.08 2.21
C SER A 248 -15.40 1.61 3.47
N SER A 249 -14.87 2.69 4.02
CA SER A 249 -15.44 3.43 5.14
C SER A 249 -15.24 4.92 4.97
N LEU A 250 -16.09 5.72 5.60
CA LEU A 250 -16.01 7.17 5.62
C LEU A 250 -16.00 7.78 4.19
N SER A 251 -17.13 8.28 3.71
CA SER A 251 -17.22 8.92 2.39
C SER A 251 -18.36 9.93 2.36
N ALA A 252 -18.20 11.00 1.59
CA ALA A 252 -19.31 11.89 1.19
C ALA A 252 -20.21 11.19 0.18
N SER A 253 -19.59 10.47 -0.77
CA SER A 253 -20.26 9.51 -1.64
C SER A 253 -19.29 8.41 -2.08
N ALA A 254 -19.80 7.23 -2.38
CA ALA A 254 -18.98 6.14 -2.90
C ALA A 254 -19.73 5.37 -3.98
N LYS A 255 -19.09 5.15 -5.13
CA LYS A 255 -19.56 4.25 -6.18
C LYS A 255 -18.60 3.06 -6.27
N ILE A 256 -19.12 1.87 -5.97
CA ILE A 256 -18.36 0.62 -6.01
C ILE A 256 -19.05 -0.29 -7.02
N HIS A 257 -18.51 -0.41 -8.22
CA HIS A 257 -19.20 -1.12 -9.28
C HIS A 257 -18.27 -1.82 -10.27
N SER A 258 -18.83 -2.76 -11.01
CA SER A 258 -18.11 -3.47 -12.09
C SER A 258 -16.80 -4.12 -11.64
N ASN A 259 -16.65 -4.43 -10.35
CA ASN A 259 -15.50 -5.16 -9.83
C ASN A 259 -15.76 -6.67 -9.90
N LYS A 260 -14.70 -7.44 -10.09
CA LYS A 260 -14.71 -8.90 -10.04
C LYS A 260 -13.94 -9.38 -8.81
N ILE A 261 -14.63 -10.02 -7.86
CA ILE A 261 -14.06 -10.46 -6.57
C ILE A 261 -14.39 -11.93 -6.36
N TYR A 262 -13.37 -12.77 -6.14
CA TYR A 262 -13.60 -14.20 -5.96
C TYR A 262 -12.45 -14.89 -5.23
N ASN A 263 -12.68 -16.10 -4.73
CA ASN A 263 -11.71 -16.90 -4.00
C ASN A 263 -11.12 -16.12 -2.81
N ILE A 264 -11.99 -15.71 -1.90
CA ILE A 264 -11.65 -14.99 -0.67
C ILE A 264 -11.79 -15.96 0.49
N THR A 265 -10.72 -16.31 1.16
CA THR A 265 -10.72 -17.38 2.18
C THR A 265 -10.20 -16.88 3.52
N ASN A 266 -10.94 -17.13 4.57
CA ASN A 266 -10.47 -16.95 5.93
C ASN A 266 -10.54 -18.26 6.71
N ASN A 267 -9.39 -18.80 7.10
CA ASN A 267 -9.28 -20.07 7.83
C ASN A 267 -9.28 -19.89 9.37
N GLY A 268 -9.48 -18.68 9.86
CA GLY A 268 -9.57 -18.40 11.30
C GLY A 268 -10.96 -18.73 11.86
N ALA A 269 -11.02 -19.25 13.08
CA ALA A 269 -12.27 -19.46 13.78
C ALA A 269 -12.94 -18.10 14.11
N ASN A 270 -14.22 -17.92 13.78
CA ASN A 270 -15.00 -16.70 14.01
C ASN A 270 -14.54 -15.43 13.26
N SER A 271 -13.78 -15.59 12.20
CA SER A 271 -13.29 -14.47 11.38
C SER A 271 -14.19 -14.23 10.17
N LEU A 272 -14.19 -12.99 9.68
CA LEU A 272 -15.02 -12.60 8.57
C LEU A 272 -14.31 -12.85 7.23
N ALA A 273 -15.06 -13.24 6.22
CA ALA A 273 -14.67 -13.18 4.83
C ALA A 273 -15.74 -12.43 4.04
N GLY A 274 -15.35 -11.62 3.07
CA GLY A 274 -16.33 -10.86 2.31
C GLY A 274 -15.78 -10.30 1.01
N GLY A 275 -16.62 -10.23 0.00
CA GLY A 275 -16.27 -9.59 -1.27
C GLY A 275 -16.17 -8.07 -1.12
N CYS A 276 -17.22 -7.44 -0.62
CA CYS A 276 -17.28 -6.00 -0.40
C CYS A 276 -17.87 -5.69 0.96
N TRP A 277 -17.15 -4.91 1.77
CA TRP A 277 -17.63 -4.41 3.04
C TRP A 277 -17.62 -2.89 3.07
N VAL A 278 -18.80 -2.31 3.23
CA VAL A 278 -18.96 -0.88 3.45
C VAL A 278 -19.38 -0.67 4.91
N SER A 279 -18.51 -0.04 5.70
CA SER A 279 -18.73 0.11 7.13
C SER A 279 -19.41 1.42 7.54
N SER A 280 -19.21 2.48 6.73
CA SER A 280 -19.80 3.80 7.00
C SER A 280 -19.65 4.73 5.78
N GLY A 281 -20.40 5.81 5.78
CA GLY A 281 -20.40 6.83 4.73
C GLY A 281 -21.82 7.22 4.31
N SER A 282 -21.94 8.20 3.43
CA SER A 282 -23.20 8.64 2.83
C SER A 282 -23.15 8.48 1.31
N GLY A 283 -24.32 8.47 0.66
CA GLY A 283 -24.40 8.41 -0.81
C GLY A 283 -23.71 7.20 -1.42
N ILE A 284 -23.82 6.03 -0.79
CA ILE A 284 -23.11 4.82 -1.22
C ILE A 284 -23.94 4.03 -2.21
N GLU A 285 -23.36 3.75 -3.36
CA GLU A 285 -23.92 2.90 -4.40
C GLU A 285 -22.99 1.70 -4.65
N VAL A 286 -23.52 0.47 -4.47
CA VAL A 286 -22.80 -0.78 -4.76
C VAL A 286 -23.60 -1.55 -5.80
N TYR A 287 -23.09 -1.68 -7.02
CA TYR A 287 -23.85 -2.29 -8.12
C TYR A 287 -22.96 -2.96 -9.17
N ASN A 288 -23.52 -3.87 -9.93
CA ASN A 288 -22.86 -4.57 -11.04
C ASN A 288 -21.51 -5.23 -10.66
N ASN A 289 -21.31 -5.59 -9.40
CA ASN A 289 -20.12 -6.34 -9.02
C ASN A 289 -20.37 -7.85 -9.19
N PHE A 290 -19.36 -8.57 -9.63
CA PHE A 290 -19.33 -10.03 -9.61
C PHE A 290 -18.61 -10.49 -8.36
N ILE A 291 -19.29 -11.20 -7.46
CA ILE A 291 -18.73 -11.71 -6.21
C ILE A 291 -19.06 -13.20 -6.10
N SER A 292 -18.02 -14.04 -5.96
CA SER A 292 -18.19 -15.49 -5.81
C SER A 292 -17.09 -16.10 -4.95
N GLU A 293 -17.27 -17.32 -4.49
CA GLU A 293 -16.26 -18.10 -3.77
C GLU A 293 -15.70 -17.36 -2.53
N ILE A 294 -16.58 -16.99 -1.64
CA ILE A 294 -16.25 -16.31 -0.39
C ILE A 294 -16.29 -17.32 0.78
#